data_36e09f0d8e29c931c6a656c498d2038c
#
_entry.id   36e09f0d8e29c931c6a656c498d2038c
#
_cell.length_a   1.000
_cell.length_b   1.000
_cell.length_c   1.000
_cell.angle_alpha   90.00
_cell.angle_beta   90.00
_cell.angle_gamma   90.00
#
_symmetry.space_group_name_H-M   'P 1'
#
loop_
_entity.id
_entity.type
_entity.pdbx_description
1 polymer ?
#
loop_
_entity_poly.entity_id
_entity_poly.type
_entity_poly.pdbx_seq_one_letter_code
_entity_poly.pdbx_strand_id
1 'polypeptide(L)'
;ITLHGGYPYQNNEKIVTSGLNNVGVGSYAYLESRDTDGIGEKVTARSWEITEKPFGSWAVMENATAQSARFKADMIGKYIVRLTATDAKGQTAIDEMVVYVGQYAGVSLCASCHDGSVAQDMVSFWKDTGHATKFEGTYGSYTGERDYCVRCHVVGYDETDAAGGMDDAARAAGWNPAKDGSFLHWLKDTKKFSPEDIKSDLNMSQMINIQCENCHGPGGDAHTQAKSYNDGVCTQCHPQQQQWKASAHAQKTGYQEIHMAEGASCVECHTGQGFVEVAMRGKPAVFPNQATASRPATLVDANELPPIACATCHDPHAATYPFKAADGSMKSLQLRMEGEITMPNGTKVDAAESAICVKCHANKRDLAYKADYAAGNKTRGAHDNTQSDVFYGKGQFDFVAGETYVNSVHPSLIAEGCVSCHMAPNPVAAPGPDGKVGTSDDAKALSVGGHSWNMEADWEGKKVANTAVCAKCHTGLNTFNRPAYGDYDGDGTVEGVQDEVKGLLALLAAQLPKDPSTGAVLSVPITPANTTELQRKAIWNYNLINNEGSYGVHNTSYAVQVLQKTYKALTGSDVPGARLR
;
A
#
# COMPACT_ATOMS: atom_id res chain seq x y z
N ILE A 1 10.26 5.04 -15.43
CA ILE A 1 11.53 4.78 -14.73
C ILE A 1 11.29 4.87 -13.24
N THR A 2 11.89 3.98 -12.48
CA THR A 2 11.94 4.07 -11.02
C THR A 2 13.40 4.02 -10.60
N LEU A 3 13.83 4.96 -9.77
CA LEU A 3 15.10 4.87 -9.07
C LEU A 3 14.91 3.97 -7.85
N HIS A 4 15.68 2.90 -7.77
CA HIS A 4 15.68 2.03 -6.60
C HIS A 4 16.74 2.46 -5.60
N GLY A 5 16.35 2.55 -4.36
CA GLY A 5 17.24 2.86 -3.24
C GLY A 5 18.16 1.72 -2.83
N GLY A 6 18.59 0.94 -3.77
CA GLY A 6 19.48 -0.19 -3.55
C GLY A 6 18.84 -1.52 -3.91
N TYR A 7 19.64 -2.37 -4.49
CA TYR A 7 19.26 -3.75 -4.73
C TYR A 7 19.47 -4.55 -3.45
N PRO A 8 18.42 -5.02 -2.80
CA PRO A 8 18.62 -6.06 -1.82
C PRO A 8 18.98 -7.34 -2.57
N TYR A 9 20.19 -7.83 -2.39
CA TYR A 9 20.55 -9.22 -2.70
C TYR A 9 20.78 -9.63 -4.15
N GLN A 10 21.53 -8.88 -4.96
CA GLN A 10 22.32 -9.53 -5.99
C GLN A 10 23.75 -9.71 -5.46
N ASN A 11 24.17 -10.97 -5.33
CA ASN A 11 25.54 -11.38 -4.97
C ASN A 11 26.06 -10.95 -3.58
N ASN A 12 25.25 -10.91 -2.53
CA ASN A 12 25.63 -10.48 -1.18
C ASN A 12 26.09 -9.02 -1.04
N GLU A 13 25.99 -8.21 -2.08
CA GLU A 13 26.28 -6.79 -2.03
C GLU A 13 25.02 -6.02 -1.65
N LYS A 14 24.95 -5.55 -0.42
CA LYS A 14 23.96 -4.56 0.01
C LYS A 14 24.47 -3.17 -0.29
N ILE A 15 23.98 -2.56 -1.34
CA ILE A 15 24.16 -1.15 -1.58
C ILE A 15 22.83 -0.47 -1.30
N VAL A 16 22.80 0.40 -0.32
CA VAL A 16 21.65 1.24 0.01
C VAL A 16 21.92 2.60 -0.58
N THR A 17 21.17 2.96 -1.61
CA THR A 17 21.08 4.33 -2.08
C THR A 17 19.79 4.96 -1.57
N SER A 18 19.76 6.25 -1.37
CA SER A 18 18.55 6.97 -0.99
C SER A 18 17.50 6.88 -2.11
N GLY A 19 16.30 6.53 -1.75
CA GLY A 19 15.32 5.99 -2.69
C GLY A 19 14.44 6.96 -3.44
N LEU A 20 14.75 8.25 -3.50
CA LEU A 20 14.08 9.19 -4.40
C LEU A 20 14.93 9.38 -5.66
N ASN A 21 15.08 10.56 -6.16
CA ASN A 21 15.91 10.85 -7.31
C ASN A 21 17.28 11.46 -6.94
N ASN A 22 17.70 11.34 -5.69
CA ASN A 22 18.99 11.84 -5.20
C ASN A 22 19.86 10.67 -4.72
N VAL A 23 21.12 10.67 -5.10
CA VAL A 23 22.12 9.68 -4.68
C VAL A 23 23.40 10.34 -4.21
N GLY A 24 24.18 9.65 -3.37
CA GLY A 24 25.49 10.11 -2.93
C GLY A 24 26.51 10.11 -4.05
N VAL A 25 27.44 11.06 -4.03
CA VAL A 25 28.56 11.08 -4.98
C VAL A 25 29.44 9.85 -4.75
N GLY A 26 29.78 9.15 -5.83
CA GLY A 26 30.52 7.88 -5.77
C GLY A 26 29.63 6.65 -5.63
N SER A 27 28.36 6.80 -5.23
CA SER A 27 27.38 5.71 -5.15
C SER A 27 26.84 5.31 -6.53
N TYR A 28 26.24 4.13 -6.60
CA TYR A 28 25.48 3.71 -7.77
C TYR A 28 24.05 4.22 -7.73
N ALA A 29 23.58 4.78 -8.84
CA ALA A 29 22.17 5.01 -9.11
C ALA A 29 21.59 3.76 -9.78
N TYR A 30 20.65 3.09 -9.11
CA TYR A 30 19.97 1.90 -9.63
C TYR A 30 18.63 2.28 -10.23
N LEU A 31 18.41 1.88 -11.47
CA LEU A 31 17.24 2.22 -12.27
C LEU A 31 16.48 0.94 -12.63
N GLU A 32 15.17 0.97 -12.57
CA GLU A 32 14.32 -0.14 -13.00
C GLU A 32 13.23 0.33 -13.95
N SER A 33 12.93 -0.49 -14.95
CA SER A 33 11.79 -0.33 -15.83
C SER A 33 10.67 -1.30 -15.47
N ARG A 34 9.45 -1.00 -15.88
CA ARG A 34 8.33 -1.95 -15.78
C ARG A 34 8.46 -3.06 -16.81
N ASP A 35 7.81 -4.20 -16.54
CA ASP A 35 7.73 -5.32 -17.46
C ASP A 35 6.70 -5.13 -18.57
N THR A 36 5.77 -4.19 -18.40
CA THR A 36 4.70 -3.88 -19.32
C THR A 36 4.69 -2.40 -19.68
N ASP A 37 4.10 -2.05 -20.81
CA ASP A 37 3.94 -0.69 -21.32
C ASP A 37 2.86 0.13 -20.59
N GLY A 38 2.17 -0.44 -19.62
CA GLY A 38 1.07 0.19 -18.89
C GLY A 38 -0.33 -0.16 -19.44
N ILE A 39 -0.43 -0.63 -20.68
CA ILE A 39 -1.68 -1.19 -21.25
C ILE A 39 -1.65 -2.73 -21.29
N GLY A 40 -0.64 -3.34 -20.67
CA GLY A 40 -0.53 -4.79 -20.50
C GLY A 40 0.34 -5.51 -21.53
N GLU A 41 0.89 -4.82 -22.53
CA GLU A 41 1.81 -5.40 -23.49
C GLU A 41 3.20 -5.57 -22.86
N LYS A 42 3.79 -6.72 -23.10
CA LYS A 42 5.11 -7.03 -22.54
C LYS A 42 6.21 -6.22 -23.22
N VAL A 43 7.05 -5.57 -22.44
CA VAL A 43 8.29 -4.92 -22.92
C VAL A 43 9.31 -5.99 -23.31
N THR A 44 9.72 -5.98 -24.57
CA THR A 44 10.63 -6.98 -25.18
C THR A 44 12.05 -6.48 -25.36
N ALA A 45 12.24 -5.15 -25.47
CA ALA A 45 13.57 -4.55 -25.59
C ALA A 45 13.64 -3.23 -24.79
N ARG A 46 14.84 -2.93 -24.31
CA ARG A 46 15.16 -1.73 -23.54
C ARG A 46 16.48 -1.14 -23.99
N SER A 47 16.55 0.19 -23.94
CA SER A 47 17.80 0.93 -24.13
C SER A 47 17.86 2.05 -23.12
N TRP A 48 18.84 2.00 -22.24
CA TRP A 48 19.11 3.01 -21.24
C TRP A 48 20.31 3.87 -21.66
N GLU A 49 20.22 5.18 -21.50
CA GLU A 49 21.31 6.11 -21.76
C GLU A 49 21.33 7.24 -20.74
N ILE A 50 22.50 7.82 -20.51
CA ILE A 50 22.66 9.08 -19.80
C ILE A 50 22.72 10.18 -20.87
N THR A 51 21.65 10.99 -20.95
CA THR A 51 21.53 12.06 -21.97
C THR A 51 22.15 13.37 -21.53
N GLU A 52 22.24 13.61 -20.21
CA GLU A 52 22.91 14.78 -19.62
C GLU A 52 23.67 14.35 -18.37
N LYS A 53 24.87 14.90 -18.17
CA LYS A 53 25.68 14.70 -16.96
C LYS A 53 26.58 15.90 -16.71
N PRO A 54 27.09 16.11 -15.48
CA PRO A 54 28.01 17.18 -15.16
C PRO A 54 29.23 17.18 -16.07
N PHE A 55 29.73 18.37 -16.40
CA PHE A 55 30.95 18.51 -17.21
C PHE A 55 32.14 17.86 -16.49
N GLY A 56 32.82 16.97 -17.19
CA GLY A 56 33.93 16.18 -16.63
C GLY A 56 33.54 14.83 -16.04
N SER A 57 32.24 14.50 -15.96
CA SER A 57 31.78 13.17 -15.51
C SER A 57 32.14 12.06 -16.50
N TRP A 58 32.64 10.95 -15.98
CA TRP A 58 32.94 9.71 -16.72
C TRP A 58 31.84 8.65 -16.58
N ALA A 59 30.72 8.98 -15.90
CA ALA A 59 29.61 8.06 -15.70
C ALA A 59 29.13 7.44 -17.03
N VAL A 60 28.96 6.12 -17.01
CA VAL A 60 28.44 5.34 -18.12
C VAL A 60 27.33 4.41 -17.63
N MET A 61 26.35 4.14 -18.47
CA MET A 61 25.28 3.23 -18.14
C MET A 61 25.78 1.78 -18.21
N GLU A 62 25.61 1.05 -17.12
CA GLU A 62 25.83 -0.39 -17.01
C GLU A 62 24.50 -1.13 -17.17
N ASN A 63 24.52 -2.31 -17.77
CA ASN A 63 23.33 -3.12 -18.07
C ASN A 63 22.28 -2.38 -18.91
N ALA A 64 22.72 -1.59 -19.88
CA ALA A 64 21.91 -0.66 -20.65
C ALA A 64 20.73 -1.28 -21.42
N THR A 65 20.67 -2.60 -21.57
CA THR A 65 19.57 -3.33 -22.23
C THR A 65 18.74 -4.19 -21.29
N ALA A 66 19.08 -4.22 -20.01
CA ALA A 66 18.36 -5.00 -19.00
C ALA A 66 17.12 -4.26 -18.48
N GLN A 67 16.25 -4.97 -17.78
CA GLN A 67 15.15 -4.38 -17.03
C GLN A 67 15.67 -3.42 -15.96
N SER A 68 16.78 -3.79 -15.33
CA SER A 68 17.46 -2.99 -14.32
C SER A 68 18.82 -2.56 -14.85
N ALA A 69 19.05 -1.26 -14.86
CA ALA A 69 20.30 -0.63 -15.22
C ALA A 69 20.89 0.13 -14.04
N ARG A 70 22.17 0.52 -14.12
CA ARG A 70 22.79 1.36 -13.10
C ARG A 70 23.89 2.21 -13.71
N PHE A 71 24.28 3.26 -13.02
CA PHE A 71 25.51 3.98 -13.32
C PHE A 71 26.17 4.46 -12.02
N LYS A 72 27.50 4.58 -12.01
CA LYS A 72 28.21 5.17 -10.89
C LYS A 72 28.17 6.69 -11.02
N ALA A 73 27.64 7.36 -9.99
CA ALA A 73 27.49 8.81 -9.93
C ALA A 73 28.80 9.44 -9.46
N ASP A 74 29.71 9.72 -10.38
CA ASP A 74 31.11 10.10 -10.11
C ASP A 74 31.31 11.58 -9.81
N MET A 75 30.33 12.42 -10.07
CA MET A 75 30.38 13.87 -9.81
C MET A 75 29.07 14.40 -9.25
N ILE A 76 29.17 15.40 -8.37
CA ILE A 76 28.02 16.16 -7.86
C ILE A 76 27.37 16.92 -9.01
N GLY A 77 26.02 16.93 -9.00
CA GLY A 77 25.22 17.66 -9.97
C GLY A 77 24.06 16.84 -10.55
N LYS A 78 23.55 17.31 -11.67
CA LYS A 78 22.37 16.77 -12.33
C LYS A 78 22.76 15.79 -13.43
N TYR A 79 22.09 14.64 -13.45
CA TYR A 79 22.12 13.66 -14.54
C TYR A 79 20.70 13.49 -15.10
N ILE A 80 20.56 13.33 -16.40
CA ILE A 80 19.30 12.92 -17.03
C ILE A 80 19.52 11.54 -17.63
N VAL A 81 18.65 10.62 -17.23
CA VAL A 81 18.63 9.23 -17.71
C VAL A 81 17.39 9.05 -18.58
N ARG A 82 17.58 8.45 -19.75
CA ARG A 82 16.51 8.11 -20.68
C ARG A 82 16.40 6.60 -20.81
N LEU A 83 15.17 6.10 -20.76
CA LEU A 83 14.79 4.75 -21.14
C LEU A 83 13.99 4.79 -22.43
N THR A 84 14.41 4.04 -23.43
CA THR A 84 13.58 3.67 -24.58
C THR A 84 13.15 2.23 -24.41
N ALA A 85 11.85 1.99 -24.30
CA ALA A 85 11.25 0.66 -24.17
C ALA A 85 10.49 0.29 -25.44
N THR A 86 10.56 -0.97 -25.87
CA THR A 86 9.86 -1.48 -27.04
C THR A 86 8.99 -2.67 -26.64
N ASP A 87 7.73 -2.69 -27.02
CA ASP A 87 6.79 -3.77 -26.74
C ASP A 87 6.91 -4.94 -27.75
N ALA A 88 6.07 -5.96 -27.58
CA ALA A 88 6.01 -7.13 -28.47
C ALA A 88 5.47 -6.80 -29.87
N LYS A 89 4.82 -5.64 -30.05
CA LYS A 89 4.30 -5.16 -31.35
C LYS A 89 5.29 -4.24 -32.07
N GLY A 90 6.45 -3.96 -31.46
CA GLY A 90 7.46 -3.06 -31.99
C GLY A 90 7.16 -1.57 -31.76
N GLN A 91 6.20 -1.24 -30.91
CA GLN A 91 5.93 0.14 -30.50
C GLN A 91 6.95 0.57 -29.47
N THR A 92 7.40 1.82 -29.55
CA THR A 92 8.40 2.37 -28.62
C THR A 92 7.81 3.48 -27.76
N ALA A 93 8.20 3.49 -26.48
CA ALA A 93 7.94 4.58 -25.56
C ALA A 93 9.26 5.08 -24.96
N ILE A 94 9.31 6.36 -24.68
CA ILE A 94 10.48 7.03 -24.06
C ILE A 94 10.05 7.60 -22.72
N ASP A 95 10.88 7.40 -21.72
CA ASP A 95 10.72 8.00 -20.38
C ASP A 95 12.06 8.56 -19.90
N GLU A 96 12.03 9.69 -19.22
CA GLU A 96 13.22 10.36 -18.69
C GLU A 96 13.11 10.60 -17.19
N MET A 97 14.24 10.44 -16.49
CA MET A 97 14.34 10.73 -15.08
C MET A 97 15.55 11.63 -14.81
N VAL A 98 15.34 12.63 -13.96
CA VAL A 98 16.43 13.44 -13.41
C VAL A 98 16.94 12.76 -12.14
N VAL A 99 18.25 12.51 -12.09
CA VAL A 99 18.97 12.04 -10.91
C VAL A 99 19.90 13.15 -10.44
N TYR A 100 19.75 13.55 -9.19
CA TYR A 100 20.66 14.51 -8.56
C TYR A 100 21.70 13.77 -7.72
N VAL A 101 22.93 14.24 -7.74
CA VAL A 101 24.06 13.69 -7.00
C VAL A 101 24.58 14.74 -6.03
N GLY A 102 24.66 14.40 -4.76
CA GLY A 102 25.10 15.31 -3.71
C GLY A 102 25.90 14.63 -2.61
N GLN A 103 26.13 15.33 -1.50
CA GLN A 103 26.75 14.81 -0.28
C GLN A 103 25.74 14.78 0.87
N TYR A 104 25.89 13.81 1.75
CA TYR A 104 25.11 13.73 2.98
C TYR A 104 25.57 14.78 3.98
N ALA A 105 24.66 15.45 4.62
CA ALA A 105 24.91 16.53 5.57
C ALA A 105 24.25 16.31 6.95
N GLY A 106 23.33 15.33 7.03
CA GLY A 106 22.62 14.99 8.23
C GLY A 106 21.44 15.91 8.57
N VAL A 107 20.71 15.54 9.62
CA VAL A 107 19.45 16.16 10.00
C VAL A 107 19.55 17.65 10.31
N SER A 108 20.67 18.13 10.80
CA SER A 108 20.86 19.55 11.17
C SER A 108 20.67 20.49 9.99
N LEU A 109 21.09 20.09 8.79
CA LEU A 109 20.86 20.88 7.59
C LEU A 109 19.36 21.03 7.30
N CYS A 110 18.63 19.93 7.31
CA CYS A 110 17.19 19.94 7.05
C CYS A 110 16.43 20.70 8.15
N ALA A 111 16.82 20.50 9.41
CA ALA A 111 16.23 21.13 10.58
C ALA A 111 16.37 22.66 10.58
N SER A 112 17.37 23.22 9.93
CA SER A 112 17.55 24.67 9.87
C SER A 112 16.40 25.42 9.17
N CYS A 113 15.59 24.72 8.39
CA CYS A 113 14.43 25.28 7.69
C CYS A 113 13.13 24.54 7.99
N HIS A 114 13.19 23.19 8.17
CA HIS A 114 12.03 22.34 8.40
C HIS A 114 11.67 22.17 9.89
N ASP A 115 11.97 23.17 10.69
CA ASP A 115 11.56 23.32 12.10
C ASP A 115 10.31 24.21 12.28
N GLY A 116 9.70 24.64 11.19
CA GLY A 116 8.54 25.55 11.17
C GLY A 116 8.92 27.03 11.00
N SER A 117 10.20 27.38 10.99
CA SER A 117 10.65 28.76 10.84
C SER A 117 10.59 29.28 9.39
N VAL A 118 10.92 28.45 8.43
CA VAL A 118 10.96 28.76 7.00
C VAL A 118 10.01 27.87 6.21
N ALA A 119 10.00 26.56 6.49
CA ALA A 119 9.17 25.55 5.85
C ALA A 119 8.32 24.83 6.89
N GLN A 120 7.39 23.97 6.41
CA GLN A 120 6.56 23.16 7.31
C GLN A 120 7.47 22.38 8.27
N ASP A 121 7.13 22.44 9.57
CA ASP A 121 7.81 21.65 10.59
C ASP A 121 7.58 20.15 10.31
N MET A 122 8.65 19.46 10.01
CA MET A 122 8.69 18.01 9.82
C MET A 122 9.58 17.35 10.87
N VAL A 123 10.49 18.11 11.45
CA VAL A 123 11.49 17.63 12.41
C VAL A 123 10.84 17.30 13.76
N SER A 124 9.94 18.17 14.24
CA SER A 124 9.21 17.94 15.49
C SER A 124 8.36 16.66 15.47
N PHE A 125 7.86 16.28 14.30
CA PHE A 125 7.11 15.04 14.15
C PHE A 125 8.05 13.83 13.98
N TRP A 126 9.04 13.94 13.06
CA TRP A 126 9.98 12.86 12.80
C TRP A 126 10.73 12.38 14.05
N LYS A 127 11.21 13.32 14.89
CA LYS A 127 11.98 12.97 16.11
C LYS A 127 11.27 12.02 17.07
N ASP A 128 9.93 11.98 17.00
CA ASP A 128 9.09 11.11 17.82
C ASP A 128 8.81 9.75 17.14
N THR A 129 9.35 9.49 15.94
CA THR A 129 9.18 8.21 15.24
C THR A 129 10.21 7.16 15.65
N GLY A 130 9.90 5.89 15.38
CA GLY A 130 10.87 4.80 15.56
C GLY A 130 12.10 4.94 14.65
N HIS A 131 12.01 5.66 13.53
CA HIS A 131 13.14 5.95 12.65
C HIS A 131 14.19 6.82 13.35
N ALA A 132 13.76 7.86 14.04
CA ALA A 132 14.66 8.80 14.72
C ALA A 132 15.50 8.19 15.86
N THR A 133 15.13 7.00 16.34
CA THR A 133 15.80 6.31 17.45
C THR A 133 16.25 4.89 17.10
N LYS A 134 16.19 4.52 15.82
CA LYS A 134 16.33 3.13 15.38
C LYS A 134 17.69 2.53 15.69
N PHE A 135 18.78 3.21 15.36
CA PHE A 135 20.12 2.72 15.61
C PHE A 135 20.38 2.57 17.10
N GLU A 136 20.03 3.58 17.87
CA GLU A 136 20.20 3.59 19.34
C GLU A 136 19.42 2.45 20.00
N GLY A 137 18.14 2.30 19.65
CA GLY A 137 17.26 1.28 20.23
C GLY A 137 17.67 -0.14 19.87
N THR A 138 18.42 -0.34 18.79
CA THR A 138 18.90 -1.65 18.34
C THR A 138 20.39 -1.88 18.61
N TYR A 139 21.13 -0.88 19.07
CA TYR A 139 22.58 -0.94 19.23
C TYR A 139 23.05 -2.12 20.06
N GLY A 140 22.38 -2.41 21.17
CA GLY A 140 22.67 -3.55 22.03
C GLY A 140 22.54 -4.91 21.34
N SER A 141 21.65 -5.03 20.35
CA SER A 141 21.39 -6.28 19.63
C SER A 141 22.35 -6.55 18.48
N TYR A 142 23.14 -5.59 18.07
CA TYR A 142 24.15 -5.81 17.02
C TYR A 142 25.27 -6.71 17.57
N THR A 143 25.56 -7.79 16.87
CA THR A 143 26.60 -8.74 17.22
C THR A 143 27.49 -9.02 16.01
N GLY A 144 28.80 -9.13 16.27
CA GLY A 144 29.77 -9.53 15.27
C GLY A 144 29.90 -8.55 14.10
N GLU A 145 30.31 -9.06 12.95
CA GLU A 145 30.57 -8.28 11.72
C GLU A 145 29.27 -8.05 10.92
N ARG A 146 28.25 -7.46 11.56
CA ARG A 146 26.94 -7.25 10.93
C ARG A 146 26.73 -5.82 10.43
N ASP A 147 27.72 -5.21 9.79
CA ASP A 147 27.61 -3.86 9.22
C ASP A 147 26.48 -3.76 8.18
N TYR A 148 26.09 -4.88 7.57
CA TYR A 148 24.92 -4.92 6.71
C TYR A 148 23.60 -4.49 7.41
N CYS A 149 23.51 -4.63 8.74
CA CYS A 149 22.37 -4.12 9.50
C CYS A 149 22.43 -2.59 9.64
N VAL A 150 23.63 -2.05 9.75
CA VAL A 150 23.87 -0.62 10.00
C VAL A 150 23.42 0.23 8.82
N ARG A 151 23.63 -0.24 7.60
CA ARG A 151 23.28 0.46 6.36
C ARG A 151 21.82 0.96 6.32
N CYS A 152 20.90 0.20 6.92
CA CYS A 152 19.51 0.60 7.03
C CYS A 152 19.20 1.50 8.25
N HIS A 153 20.14 1.66 9.19
CA HIS A 153 19.88 2.30 10.47
C HIS A 153 20.66 3.60 10.68
N VAL A 154 21.44 4.00 9.69
CA VAL A 154 22.22 5.26 9.68
C VAL A 154 22.16 5.93 8.32
N VAL A 155 22.62 7.14 8.21
CA VAL A 155 22.61 7.90 6.96
C VAL A 155 23.80 7.52 6.09
N GLY A 156 23.55 7.17 4.82
CA GLY A 156 24.53 7.11 3.75
C GLY A 156 25.71 6.16 3.95
N TYR A 157 25.53 5.05 4.68
CA TYR A 157 26.61 4.10 4.92
C TYR A 157 26.93 3.30 3.64
N ASP A 158 28.01 3.66 2.97
CA ASP A 158 28.56 2.94 1.81
C ASP A 158 30.09 3.07 1.77
N GLU A 159 30.79 2.00 2.15
CA GLU A 159 32.26 1.98 2.21
C GLU A 159 32.95 2.14 0.83
N THR A 160 32.17 2.12 -0.25
CA THR A 160 32.68 2.21 -1.63
C THR A 160 32.64 3.62 -2.21
N ASP A 161 32.06 4.57 -1.47
CA ASP A 161 31.96 5.97 -1.89
C ASP A 161 32.66 6.92 -0.89
N ALA A 162 32.47 8.21 -1.08
CA ALA A 162 32.93 9.28 -0.20
C ALA A 162 31.86 10.39 -0.17
N ALA A 163 30.61 9.98 0.01
CA ALA A 163 29.46 10.85 -0.06
C ALA A 163 29.15 11.60 1.24
N GLY A 164 29.99 11.46 2.27
CA GLY A 164 29.80 12.10 3.58
C GLY A 164 28.86 11.34 4.52
N GLY A 165 28.59 10.05 4.27
CA GLY A 165 27.75 9.21 5.10
C GLY A 165 28.37 8.79 6.44
N MET A 166 27.69 7.87 7.15
CA MET A 166 28.14 7.41 8.47
C MET A 166 29.55 6.78 8.44
N ASP A 167 29.90 6.04 7.42
CA ASP A 167 31.23 5.43 7.30
C ASP A 167 32.33 6.48 7.10
N ASP A 168 32.08 7.55 6.33
CA ASP A 168 33.00 8.67 6.21
C ASP A 168 33.13 9.45 7.54
N ALA A 169 32.00 9.64 8.23
CA ALA A 169 32.00 10.23 9.57
C ALA A 169 32.81 9.38 10.57
N ALA A 170 32.68 8.07 10.50
CA ALA A 170 33.45 7.14 11.32
C ALA A 170 34.95 7.17 10.99
N ARG A 171 35.30 7.26 9.69
CA ARG A 171 36.72 7.44 9.27
C ARG A 171 37.29 8.74 9.82
N ALA A 172 36.51 9.83 9.79
CA ALA A 172 36.90 11.10 10.41
C ALA A 172 37.05 10.99 11.93
N ALA A 173 36.29 10.13 12.59
CA ALA A 173 36.42 9.81 14.01
C ALA A 173 37.54 8.78 14.32
N GLY A 174 38.26 8.33 13.29
CA GLY A 174 39.47 7.48 13.41
C GLY A 174 39.25 5.99 13.14
N TRP A 175 38.13 5.61 12.52
CA TRP A 175 37.92 4.24 12.02
C TRP A 175 38.79 4.00 10.76
N ASN A 176 39.51 2.89 10.77
CA ASN A 176 40.26 2.42 9.61
C ASN A 176 39.88 0.97 9.30
N PRO A 177 39.08 0.71 8.24
CA PRO A 177 38.60 -0.63 7.94
C PRO A 177 39.69 -1.69 7.76
N ALA A 178 40.83 -1.29 7.20
CA ALA A 178 41.96 -2.20 6.96
C ALA A 178 42.67 -2.64 8.27
N LYS A 179 42.57 -1.83 9.33
CA LYS A 179 43.18 -2.09 10.64
C LYS A 179 42.20 -2.58 11.67
N ASP A 180 41.02 -1.98 11.70
CA ASP A 180 40.05 -2.12 12.78
C ASP A 180 38.92 -3.10 12.42
N GLY A 181 38.89 -3.63 11.19
CA GLY A 181 37.81 -4.50 10.71
C GLY A 181 36.50 -3.75 10.48
N SER A 182 35.38 -4.42 10.71
CA SER A 182 34.06 -3.85 10.46
C SER A 182 33.75 -2.65 11.36
N PHE A 183 32.84 -1.78 10.91
CA PHE A 183 32.43 -0.58 11.63
C PHE A 183 31.86 -0.90 13.01
N LEU A 184 30.98 -1.91 13.11
CA LEU A 184 30.42 -2.32 14.40
C LEU A 184 31.47 -2.90 15.34
N HIS A 185 32.43 -3.68 14.82
CA HIS A 185 33.54 -4.17 15.63
C HIS A 185 34.37 -3.01 16.19
N TRP A 186 34.69 -2.03 15.35
CA TRP A 186 35.43 -0.83 15.82
C TRP A 186 34.65 -0.07 16.89
N LEU A 187 33.34 0.19 16.68
CA LEU A 187 32.51 0.88 17.67
C LEU A 187 32.41 0.15 19.01
N LYS A 188 32.09 -1.16 18.97
CA LYS A 188 31.72 -1.93 20.17
C LYS A 188 32.90 -2.55 20.88
N ASP A 189 33.85 -3.08 20.13
CA ASP A 189 34.93 -3.89 20.69
C ASP A 189 36.23 -3.09 20.84
N THR A 190 36.54 -2.22 19.88
CA THR A 190 37.74 -1.39 19.90
C THR A 190 37.53 -0.10 20.70
N LYS A 191 36.50 0.69 20.36
CA LYS A 191 36.20 1.97 21.04
C LYS A 191 35.35 1.79 22.27
N LYS A 192 34.50 0.75 22.32
CA LYS A 192 33.52 0.49 23.38
C LYS A 192 32.54 1.65 23.58
N PHE A 193 32.16 2.29 22.48
CA PHE A 193 31.21 3.40 22.51
C PHE A 193 29.82 2.93 22.92
N SER A 194 29.19 3.69 23.80
CA SER A 194 27.76 3.65 24.03
C SER A 194 27.01 4.46 22.94
N PRO A 195 25.69 4.34 22.81
CA PRO A 195 24.91 5.25 21.97
C PRO A 195 25.14 6.73 22.30
N GLU A 196 25.30 7.05 23.59
CA GLU A 196 25.57 8.41 24.09
C GLU A 196 26.94 8.92 23.63
N ASP A 197 27.96 8.07 23.60
CA ASP A 197 29.29 8.43 23.08
C ASP A 197 29.22 8.78 21.59
N ILE A 198 28.46 7.99 20.80
CA ILE A 198 28.27 8.23 19.37
C ILE A 198 27.51 9.53 19.13
N LYS A 199 26.48 9.82 19.92
CA LYS A 199 25.72 11.09 19.87
C LYS A 199 26.58 12.31 20.24
N SER A 200 27.58 12.10 21.04
CA SER A 200 28.51 13.16 21.47
C SER A 200 29.67 13.36 20.50
N ASP A 201 29.88 12.43 19.58
CA ASP A 201 30.91 12.55 18.55
C ASP A 201 30.49 13.57 17.47
N LEU A 202 31.33 14.56 17.21
CA LEU A 202 31.01 15.66 16.28
C LEU A 202 30.79 15.20 14.83
N ASN A 203 31.38 14.09 14.44
CA ASN A 203 31.28 13.56 13.08
C ASN A 203 30.07 12.63 12.95
N MET A 204 29.94 11.65 13.85
CA MET A 204 28.94 10.59 13.73
C MET A 204 27.55 11.01 14.19
N SER A 205 27.42 11.96 15.13
CA SER A 205 26.14 12.38 15.69
C SER A 205 25.11 12.83 14.66
N GLN A 206 25.57 13.39 13.54
CA GLN A 206 24.71 13.88 12.46
C GLN A 206 24.21 12.77 11.54
N MET A 207 24.83 11.57 11.59
CA MET A 207 24.53 10.46 10.67
C MET A 207 23.84 9.27 11.36
N ILE A 208 23.64 9.34 12.68
CA ILE A 208 23.01 8.27 13.47
C ILE A 208 21.49 8.24 13.21
N ASN A 209 20.91 7.04 13.25
CA ASN A 209 19.48 6.78 13.01
C ASN A 209 19.03 6.97 11.55
N ILE A 210 17.75 6.73 11.30
CA ILE A 210 17.13 6.91 9.98
C ILE A 210 16.57 8.31 9.92
N GLN A 211 17.14 9.13 9.07
CA GLN A 211 16.86 10.56 8.99
C GLN A 211 16.27 10.95 7.62
N CYS A 212 16.09 12.25 7.40
CA CYS A 212 15.53 12.81 6.17
C CYS A 212 16.24 12.25 4.92
N GLU A 213 17.58 12.24 4.93
CA GLU A 213 18.39 11.84 3.78
C GLU A 213 18.36 10.33 3.47
N ASN A 214 17.93 9.47 4.40
CA ASN A 214 17.72 8.07 4.09
C ASN A 214 16.57 7.86 3.09
N CYS A 215 15.58 8.77 3.10
CA CYS A 215 14.43 8.73 2.20
C CYS A 215 14.55 9.75 1.08
N HIS A 216 14.95 11.00 1.40
CA HIS A 216 15.01 12.09 0.46
C HIS A 216 16.33 12.20 -0.30
N GLY A 217 17.35 11.45 0.10
CA GLY A 217 18.69 11.51 -0.44
C GLY A 217 19.52 12.67 0.06
N PRO A 218 20.82 12.72 -0.32
CA PRO A 218 21.76 13.72 0.13
C PRO A 218 21.29 15.12 -0.26
N GLY A 219 21.26 16.03 0.73
CA GLY A 219 20.75 17.39 0.59
C GLY A 219 21.81 18.49 0.63
N GLY A 220 23.10 18.14 0.77
CA GLY A 220 24.15 19.10 1.06
C GLY A 220 24.40 20.15 -0.02
N ASP A 221 24.18 19.85 -1.29
CA ASP A 221 24.58 20.72 -2.40
C ASP A 221 23.44 21.41 -3.14
N ALA A 222 22.23 20.84 -3.10
CA ALA A 222 21.08 21.45 -3.72
C ALA A 222 19.79 20.95 -3.06
N HIS A 223 18.88 21.85 -2.75
CA HIS A 223 17.55 21.53 -2.26
C HIS A 223 16.66 21.01 -3.40
N THR A 224 16.94 19.80 -3.85
CA THR A 224 16.27 19.15 -5.00
C THR A 224 15.44 17.92 -4.61
N GLN A 225 15.22 17.75 -3.30
CA GLN A 225 14.55 16.56 -2.76
C GLN A 225 13.10 16.49 -3.24
N ALA A 226 12.84 15.48 -4.04
CA ALA A 226 11.50 15.22 -4.55
C ALA A 226 10.62 14.55 -3.49
N LYS A 227 9.31 14.66 -3.68
CA LYS A 227 8.34 13.81 -3.00
C LYS A 227 8.08 12.59 -3.85
N SER A 228 8.00 11.42 -3.23
CA SER A 228 7.56 10.21 -3.92
C SER A 228 6.61 9.41 -3.02
N TYR A 229 5.64 8.78 -3.66
CA TYR A 229 4.72 7.82 -3.04
C TYR A 229 5.02 6.39 -3.50
N ASN A 230 6.11 6.18 -4.24
CA ASN A 230 6.55 4.86 -4.68
C ASN A 230 7.09 4.03 -3.50
N ASP A 231 7.00 2.73 -3.63
CA ASP A 231 7.47 1.77 -2.64
C ASP A 231 9.00 1.74 -2.50
N GLY A 232 9.74 2.05 -3.55
CA GLY A 232 11.21 1.96 -3.61
C GLY A 232 11.96 2.68 -2.49
N VAL A 233 11.37 3.76 -1.95
CA VAL A 233 11.95 4.48 -0.80
C VAL A 233 11.95 3.62 0.47
N CYS A 234 10.88 2.89 0.72
CA CYS A 234 10.70 2.11 1.96
C CYS A 234 11.38 0.74 1.87
N THR A 235 11.34 0.15 0.68
CA THR A 235 11.69 -1.27 0.44
C THR A 235 13.18 -1.54 0.44
N GLN A 236 14.01 -0.52 0.41
CA GLN A 236 15.45 -0.64 0.66
C GLN A 236 15.75 -1.20 2.07
N CYS A 237 14.88 -0.95 3.05
CA CYS A 237 15.06 -1.38 4.43
C CYS A 237 13.96 -2.35 4.90
N HIS A 238 12.72 -2.24 4.36
CA HIS A 238 11.56 -3.00 4.79
C HIS A 238 11.26 -4.19 3.87
N PRO A 239 11.30 -5.46 4.36
CA PRO A 239 11.10 -6.66 3.56
C PRO A 239 9.64 -6.88 3.13
N GLN A 240 8.68 -6.14 3.67
CA GLN A 240 7.26 -6.25 3.38
C GLN A 240 6.90 -6.00 1.91
N GLN A 241 7.83 -5.47 1.11
CA GLN A 241 7.65 -5.26 -0.32
C GLN A 241 7.22 -6.53 -1.07
N GLN A 242 7.78 -7.68 -0.71
CA GLN A 242 7.47 -8.92 -1.40
C GLN A 242 6.00 -9.32 -1.19
N GLN A 243 5.48 -9.15 0.04
CA GLN A 243 4.06 -9.35 0.35
C GLN A 243 3.21 -8.32 -0.41
N TRP A 244 3.57 -7.04 -0.33
CA TRP A 244 2.85 -5.98 -1.01
C TRP A 244 2.78 -6.20 -2.53
N LYS A 245 3.88 -6.61 -3.17
CA LYS A 245 3.91 -6.94 -4.61
C LYS A 245 2.93 -8.06 -4.99
N ALA A 246 2.61 -8.97 -4.08
CA ALA A 246 1.62 -10.03 -4.28
C ALA A 246 0.17 -9.56 -4.10
N SER A 247 -0.06 -8.32 -3.68
CA SER A 247 -1.38 -7.76 -3.45
C SER A 247 -1.96 -7.04 -4.67
N ALA A 248 -3.28 -6.89 -4.68
CA ALA A 248 -3.95 -6.04 -5.66
C ALA A 248 -3.57 -4.55 -5.51
N HIS A 249 -3.18 -4.10 -4.32
CA HIS A 249 -2.74 -2.73 -4.07
C HIS A 249 -1.49 -2.34 -4.87
N ALA A 250 -0.58 -3.30 -5.12
CA ALA A 250 0.63 -3.05 -5.90
C ALA A 250 0.38 -2.95 -7.41
N GLN A 251 -0.79 -3.41 -7.87
CA GLN A 251 -1.07 -3.50 -9.29
C GLN A 251 -1.76 -2.23 -9.78
N LYS A 252 -1.20 -1.62 -10.81
CA LYS A 252 -1.94 -0.68 -11.63
C LYS A 252 -2.83 -1.50 -12.56
N THR A 253 -4.13 -1.41 -12.41
CA THR A 253 -5.05 -2.02 -13.37
C THR A 253 -5.23 -1.07 -14.55
N GLY A 254 -5.40 -1.59 -15.76
CA GLY A 254 -5.66 -0.75 -16.96
C GLY A 254 -6.89 0.16 -16.83
N TYR A 255 -7.80 -0.19 -15.91
CA TYR A 255 -8.90 0.66 -15.49
C TYR A 255 -8.41 1.95 -14.80
N GLN A 256 -7.33 1.90 -14.03
CA GLN A 256 -6.74 3.07 -13.38
C GLN A 256 -6.18 4.06 -14.40
N GLU A 257 -5.61 3.60 -15.49
CA GLU A 257 -5.00 4.46 -16.50
C GLU A 257 -6.04 5.19 -17.38
N ILE A 258 -7.12 4.49 -17.75
CA ILE A 258 -8.14 5.04 -18.65
C ILE A 258 -9.13 5.95 -17.90
N HIS A 259 -9.58 5.56 -16.71
CA HIS A 259 -10.63 6.28 -15.98
C HIS A 259 -10.13 7.38 -15.05
N MET A 260 -8.85 7.39 -14.67
CA MET A 260 -8.31 8.47 -13.85
C MET A 260 -8.13 9.77 -14.62
N ALA A 261 -7.85 9.69 -15.92
CA ALA A 261 -7.82 10.86 -16.78
C ALA A 261 -9.20 11.53 -16.92
N GLU A 262 -10.29 10.78 -16.72
CA GLU A 262 -11.67 11.25 -16.83
C GLU A 262 -12.30 11.70 -15.50
N GLY A 263 -11.76 11.26 -14.36
CA GLY A 263 -12.41 11.49 -13.06
C GLY A 263 -11.48 11.66 -11.89
N ALA A 264 -11.27 12.89 -11.48
CA ALA A 264 -10.50 13.28 -10.30
C ALA A 264 -10.91 12.57 -9.00
N SER A 265 -12.15 12.08 -8.90
CA SER A 265 -12.65 11.41 -7.69
C SER A 265 -12.18 9.95 -7.54
N CYS A 266 -11.60 9.34 -8.58
CA CYS A 266 -11.11 7.97 -8.50
C CYS A 266 -9.73 7.88 -7.84
N VAL A 267 -8.91 8.93 -8.01
CA VAL A 267 -7.53 8.96 -7.50
C VAL A 267 -7.44 8.84 -5.98
N GLU A 268 -8.49 9.25 -5.27
CA GLU A 268 -8.54 9.22 -3.80
C GLU A 268 -8.40 7.82 -3.20
N CYS A 269 -8.89 6.80 -3.91
CA CYS A 269 -8.87 5.40 -3.44
C CYS A 269 -7.98 4.50 -4.30
N HIS A 270 -7.65 4.92 -5.53
CA HIS A 270 -6.93 4.08 -6.48
C HIS A 270 -5.46 4.44 -6.67
N THR A 271 -4.96 5.50 -6.02
CA THR A 271 -3.55 5.90 -6.09
C THR A 271 -3.03 6.39 -4.76
N GLY A 272 -1.74 6.15 -4.49
CA GLY A 272 -1.10 6.61 -3.26
C GLY A 272 -1.03 8.14 -3.17
N GLN A 273 -0.68 8.82 -4.26
CA GLN A 273 -0.62 10.28 -4.29
C GLN A 273 -2.01 10.90 -4.14
N GLY A 274 -3.01 10.38 -4.86
CA GLY A 274 -4.39 10.87 -4.76
C GLY A 274 -4.96 10.70 -3.37
N PHE A 275 -4.69 9.57 -2.72
CA PHE A 275 -5.10 9.38 -1.33
C PHE A 275 -4.51 10.47 -0.43
N VAL A 276 -3.20 10.66 -0.45
CA VAL A 276 -2.52 11.58 0.47
C VAL A 276 -2.84 13.04 0.15
N GLU A 277 -2.74 13.46 -1.12
CA GLU A 277 -2.90 14.87 -1.48
C GLU A 277 -4.37 15.29 -1.57
N VAL A 278 -5.25 14.42 -2.04
CA VAL A 278 -6.67 14.76 -2.24
C VAL A 278 -7.51 14.31 -1.05
N ALA A 279 -7.54 13.02 -0.73
CA ALA A 279 -8.43 12.52 0.31
C ALA A 279 -8.02 12.96 1.73
N MET A 280 -6.71 13.02 2.03
CA MET A 280 -6.21 13.36 3.38
C MET A 280 -5.96 14.86 3.54
N ARG A 281 -5.36 15.52 2.54
CA ARG A 281 -5.00 16.95 2.61
C ARG A 281 -6.06 17.88 2.05
N GLY A 282 -7.12 17.33 1.45
CA GLY A 282 -8.23 18.10 0.90
C GLY A 282 -7.87 18.98 -0.30
N LYS A 283 -6.75 18.68 -0.99
CA LYS A 283 -6.38 19.44 -2.18
C LYS A 283 -7.27 19.03 -3.36
N PRO A 284 -7.60 19.97 -4.27
CA PRO A 284 -8.30 19.60 -5.49
C PRO A 284 -7.42 18.66 -6.33
N ALA A 285 -8.00 17.62 -6.92
CA ALA A 285 -7.30 16.77 -7.86
C ALA A 285 -7.12 17.52 -9.19
N VAL A 286 -5.88 17.87 -9.53
CA VAL A 286 -5.52 18.62 -10.73
C VAL A 286 -4.33 17.94 -11.40
N PHE A 287 -4.56 17.40 -12.59
CA PHE A 287 -3.49 16.86 -13.43
C PHE A 287 -2.70 17.97 -14.12
N PRO A 288 -1.45 17.73 -14.56
CA PRO A 288 -0.63 18.73 -15.23
C PRO A 288 -1.31 19.36 -16.46
N ASN A 289 -2.02 18.58 -17.26
CA ASN A 289 -2.76 19.05 -18.44
C ASN A 289 -4.00 19.89 -18.10
N GLN A 290 -4.44 19.89 -16.85
CA GLN A 290 -5.56 20.67 -16.32
C GLN A 290 -5.08 21.89 -15.51
N ALA A 291 -3.78 22.03 -15.30
CA ALA A 291 -3.20 23.05 -14.44
C ALA A 291 -3.26 24.44 -15.10
N THR A 292 -3.48 25.46 -14.27
CA THR A 292 -3.42 26.87 -14.63
C THR A 292 -2.64 27.64 -13.56
N ALA A 293 -2.27 28.90 -13.81
CA ALA A 293 -1.58 29.73 -12.83
C ALA A 293 -2.35 29.87 -11.51
N SER A 294 -3.69 29.91 -11.56
CA SER A 294 -4.55 29.99 -10.37
C SER A 294 -4.93 28.62 -9.78
N ARG A 295 -4.68 27.53 -10.52
CA ARG A 295 -4.96 26.14 -10.11
C ARG A 295 -3.81 25.25 -10.51
N PRO A 296 -2.70 25.27 -9.75
CA PRO A 296 -1.50 24.47 -10.06
C PRO A 296 -1.80 22.98 -9.98
N ALA A 297 -0.99 22.17 -10.68
CA ALA A 297 -1.07 20.71 -10.59
C ALA A 297 -0.82 20.24 -9.15
N THR A 298 -1.63 19.29 -8.71
CA THR A 298 -1.49 18.61 -7.40
C THR A 298 -1.11 17.14 -7.57
N LEU A 299 -1.30 16.61 -8.75
CA LEU A 299 -1.00 15.24 -9.15
C LEU A 299 0.08 15.24 -10.23
N VAL A 300 0.77 14.13 -10.38
CA VAL A 300 1.61 13.83 -11.55
C VAL A 300 0.72 13.37 -12.71
N ASP A 301 1.30 13.13 -13.88
CA ASP A 301 0.55 12.57 -15.00
C ASP A 301 -0.13 11.25 -14.62
N ALA A 302 -1.29 10.97 -15.21
CA ALA A 302 -2.10 9.81 -14.89
C ALA A 302 -1.31 8.49 -14.99
N ASN A 303 -0.42 8.39 -15.99
CA ASN A 303 0.43 7.22 -16.21
C ASN A 303 1.55 7.08 -15.17
N GLU A 304 1.90 8.15 -14.47
CA GLU A 304 2.96 8.19 -13.45
C GLU A 304 2.41 8.02 -12.03
N LEU A 305 1.08 8.05 -11.85
CA LEU A 305 0.47 7.89 -10.54
C LEU A 305 0.90 6.57 -9.89
N PRO A 306 1.47 6.60 -8.69
CA PRO A 306 1.86 5.39 -7.99
C PRO A 306 0.61 4.61 -7.54
N PRO A 307 0.68 3.26 -7.49
CA PRO A 307 -0.36 2.44 -6.90
C PRO A 307 -0.52 2.75 -5.40
N ILE A 308 -1.40 2.02 -4.71
CA ILE A 308 -1.53 2.07 -3.25
C ILE A 308 -0.28 1.44 -2.62
N ALA A 309 0.70 2.27 -2.31
CA ALA A 309 1.99 1.86 -1.77
C ALA A 309 2.11 2.18 -0.27
N CYS A 310 3.28 1.90 0.30
CA CYS A 310 3.54 2.03 1.74
C CYS A 310 3.12 3.40 2.30
N ALA A 311 3.52 4.49 1.64
CA ALA A 311 3.22 5.85 2.06
C ALA A 311 1.73 6.24 1.95
N THR A 312 0.89 5.41 1.35
CA THR A 312 -0.57 5.61 1.36
C THR A 312 -1.13 5.37 2.75
N CYS A 313 -0.71 4.29 3.40
CA CYS A 313 -1.19 3.88 4.72
C CYS A 313 -0.33 4.44 5.85
N HIS A 314 0.99 4.49 5.67
CA HIS A 314 1.94 4.95 6.67
C HIS A 314 2.40 6.37 6.39
N ASP A 315 2.50 7.20 7.45
CA ASP A 315 3.10 8.53 7.36
C ASP A 315 4.55 8.48 7.85
N PRO A 316 5.54 8.54 6.96
CA PRO A 316 6.95 8.46 7.37
C PRO A 316 7.39 9.60 8.30
N HIS A 317 6.68 10.73 8.28
CA HIS A 317 6.97 11.89 9.14
C HIS A 317 6.14 11.94 10.41
N ALA A 318 5.11 11.10 10.54
CA ALA A 318 4.15 11.16 11.62
C ALA A 318 3.35 12.50 11.71
N ALA A 319 3.26 13.25 10.61
CA ALA A 319 2.73 14.61 10.60
C ALA A 319 1.20 14.69 10.40
N THR A 320 0.54 13.60 10.03
CA THR A 320 -0.90 13.59 9.67
C THR A 320 -1.80 13.08 10.77
N TYR A 321 -1.27 12.33 11.72
CA TYR A 321 -2.02 11.80 12.85
C TYR A 321 -1.16 11.80 14.12
N PRO A 322 -1.65 12.23 15.28
CA PRO A 322 -0.86 12.21 16.50
C PRO A 322 -0.53 10.77 16.91
N PHE A 323 0.75 10.43 16.87
CA PHE A 323 1.29 9.10 17.18
C PHE A 323 1.38 8.79 18.67
N LYS A 324 0.86 9.67 19.53
CA LYS A 324 0.80 9.42 20.97
C LYS A 324 -0.54 8.80 21.32
N ALA A 325 -0.51 7.61 21.89
CA ALA A 325 -1.65 7.06 22.58
C ALA A 325 -2.06 7.98 23.75
N ALA A 326 -3.26 7.80 24.30
CA ALA A 326 -3.76 8.60 25.40
C ALA A 326 -2.86 8.58 26.65
N ASP A 327 -2.06 7.52 26.81
CA ASP A 327 -1.06 7.35 27.88
C ASP A 327 0.31 8.01 27.56
N GLY A 328 0.43 8.68 26.41
CA GLY A 328 1.66 9.32 25.94
C GLY A 328 2.67 8.40 25.27
N SER A 329 2.39 7.10 25.18
CA SER A 329 3.24 6.15 24.45
C SER A 329 3.21 6.40 22.94
N MET A 330 4.31 6.06 22.26
CA MET A 330 4.41 6.18 20.81
C MET A 330 3.78 4.96 20.12
N LYS A 331 2.90 5.21 19.16
CA LYS A 331 2.36 4.16 18.31
C LYS A 331 3.39 3.76 17.25
N SER A 332 3.67 2.48 17.15
CA SER A 332 4.78 1.98 16.33
C SER A 332 4.50 1.91 14.83
N LEU A 333 3.23 1.95 14.42
CA LEU A 333 2.84 1.65 13.03
C LEU A 333 2.82 2.87 12.12
N GLN A 334 2.81 4.09 12.65
CA GLN A 334 2.74 5.34 11.87
C GLN A 334 1.60 5.35 10.83
N LEU A 335 0.42 4.82 11.17
CA LEU A 335 -0.74 4.83 10.29
C LEU A 335 -1.27 6.27 10.13
N ARG A 336 -1.75 6.60 8.93
CA ARG A 336 -2.36 7.92 8.64
C ARG A 336 -3.73 8.10 9.27
N MET A 337 -4.41 7.02 9.60
CA MET A 337 -5.74 7.02 10.22
C MET A 337 -5.89 5.84 11.17
N GLU A 338 -6.50 6.08 12.33
CA GLU A 338 -6.91 5.09 13.32
C GLU A 338 -8.18 5.57 14.05
N GLY A 339 -8.89 4.65 14.70
CA GLY A 339 -10.03 4.94 15.56
C GLY A 339 -11.33 5.20 14.81
N GLU A 340 -12.10 6.18 15.27
CA GLU A 340 -13.42 6.47 14.71
C GLU A 340 -13.33 7.08 13.30
N ILE A 341 -14.11 6.52 12.38
CA ILE A 341 -14.28 7.05 11.03
C ILE A 341 -15.76 7.15 10.67
N THR A 342 -16.14 8.20 9.93
CA THR A 342 -17.47 8.33 9.36
C THR A 342 -17.46 7.80 7.92
N MET A 343 -18.25 6.76 7.68
CA MET A 343 -18.46 6.19 6.34
C MET A 343 -19.27 7.14 5.45
N PRO A 344 -19.21 7.03 4.11
CA PRO A 344 -19.99 7.89 3.21
C PRO A 344 -21.51 7.82 3.45
N ASN A 345 -22.02 6.72 3.94
CA ASN A 345 -23.43 6.56 4.33
C ASN A 345 -23.79 7.25 5.67
N GLY A 346 -22.87 8.02 6.26
CA GLY A 346 -23.07 8.76 7.51
C GLY A 346 -22.89 7.92 8.79
N THR A 347 -22.62 6.63 8.68
CA THR A 347 -22.40 5.77 9.85
C THR A 347 -21.03 6.04 10.45
N LYS A 348 -20.97 6.27 11.76
CA LYS A 348 -19.74 6.33 12.53
C LYS A 348 -19.40 4.96 13.06
N VAL A 349 -18.16 4.55 12.88
CA VAL A 349 -17.63 3.28 13.37
C VAL A 349 -16.27 3.51 14.00
N ASP A 350 -16.00 2.86 15.13
CA ASP A 350 -14.64 2.73 15.63
C ASP A 350 -14.01 1.54 14.93
N ALA A 351 -13.06 1.82 14.05
CA ALA A 351 -12.40 0.84 13.22
C ALA A 351 -10.95 0.56 13.67
N ALA A 352 -10.53 1.14 14.79
CA ALA A 352 -9.17 1.02 15.32
C ALA A 352 -8.12 1.21 14.21
N GLU A 353 -7.14 0.29 14.06
CA GLU A 353 -6.11 0.33 13.00
C GLU A 353 -6.69 0.16 11.59
N SER A 354 -7.90 -0.37 11.46
CA SER A 354 -8.58 -0.57 10.18
C SER A 354 -9.27 0.69 9.63
N ALA A 355 -9.22 1.84 10.32
CA ALA A 355 -9.86 3.07 9.85
C ALA A 355 -9.39 3.44 8.43
N ILE A 356 -8.10 3.23 8.12
CA ILE A 356 -7.56 3.47 6.79
C ILE A 356 -8.14 2.55 5.72
N CYS A 357 -8.44 1.29 6.06
CA CYS A 357 -9.09 0.34 5.16
C CYS A 357 -10.52 0.78 4.84
N VAL A 358 -11.27 1.16 5.88
CA VAL A 358 -12.65 1.64 5.76
C VAL A 358 -12.74 2.87 4.84
N LYS A 359 -11.72 3.74 4.85
CA LYS A 359 -11.70 4.94 3.99
C LYS A 359 -11.89 4.64 2.51
N CYS A 360 -11.32 3.53 2.04
CA CYS A 360 -11.41 3.11 0.64
C CYS A 360 -12.39 1.95 0.42
N HIS A 361 -12.53 1.05 1.41
CA HIS A 361 -13.37 -0.15 1.34
C HIS A 361 -14.77 0.03 1.94
N ALA A 362 -15.29 1.25 1.97
CA ALA A 362 -16.69 1.58 2.17
C ALA A 362 -17.29 2.10 0.87
N ASN A 363 -18.56 1.77 0.62
CA ASN A 363 -19.26 2.27 -0.56
C ASN A 363 -19.18 3.79 -0.64
N LYS A 364 -18.51 4.30 -1.67
CA LYS A 364 -18.28 5.75 -1.82
C LYS A 364 -19.56 6.55 -2.11
N ARG A 365 -20.69 5.89 -2.32
CA ARG A 365 -21.98 6.53 -2.60
C ARG A 365 -22.62 6.93 -1.28
N ASP A 366 -22.80 8.23 -1.07
CA ASP A 366 -23.48 8.78 0.10
C ASP A 366 -25.00 8.57 0.07
N LEU A 367 -25.67 8.96 1.13
CA LEU A 367 -27.13 8.80 1.26
C LEU A 367 -27.90 9.58 0.18
N ALA A 368 -27.41 10.75 -0.23
CA ALA A 368 -28.04 11.55 -1.28
C ALA A 368 -27.92 10.86 -2.63
N TYR A 369 -26.73 10.35 -2.97
CA TYR A 369 -26.55 9.58 -4.20
C TYR A 369 -27.44 8.32 -4.20
N LYS A 370 -27.53 7.61 -3.07
CA LYS A 370 -28.35 6.42 -2.91
C LYS A 370 -29.84 6.72 -3.16
N ALA A 371 -30.34 7.83 -2.60
CA ALA A 371 -31.72 8.29 -2.85
C ALA A 371 -31.95 8.64 -4.33
N ASP A 372 -31.04 9.39 -4.94
CA ASP A 372 -31.08 9.74 -6.37
C ASP A 372 -31.05 8.49 -7.27
N TYR A 373 -30.27 7.48 -6.90
CA TYR A 373 -30.24 6.22 -7.63
C TYR A 373 -31.59 5.50 -7.57
N ALA A 374 -32.21 5.42 -6.40
CA ALA A 374 -33.54 4.83 -6.26
C ALA A 374 -34.59 5.60 -7.09
N ALA A 375 -34.51 6.92 -7.14
CA ALA A 375 -35.38 7.76 -7.96
C ALA A 375 -35.11 7.65 -9.48
N GLY A 376 -33.95 7.09 -9.88
CA GLY A 376 -33.53 6.96 -11.27
C GLY A 376 -32.76 8.13 -11.83
N ASN A 377 -32.30 9.05 -10.98
CA ASN A 377 -31.46 10.20 -11.34
C ASN A 377 -29.97 9.84 -11.46
N LYS A 378 -29.59 8.64 -11.02
CA LYS A 378 -28.25 8.06 -11.15
C LYS A 378 -28.33 6.69 -11.83
N THR A 379 -27.35 6.39 -12.65
CA THR A 379 -27.33 5.20 -13.52
C THR A 379 -26.45 4.07 -13.01
N ARG A 380 -25.65 4.30 -11.96
CA ARG A 380 -24.72 3.32 -11.37
C ARG A 380 -25.15 3.00 -9.94
N GLY A 381 -25.20 1.71 -9.59
CA GLY A 381 -25.53 1.21 -8.26
C GLY A 381 -24.43 1.42 -7.21
N ALA A 382 -24.41 0.53 -6.21
CA ALA A 382 -23.34 0.49 -5.22
C ALA A 382 -21.97 0.31 -5.92
N HIS A 383 -20.95 0.98 -5.40
CA HIS A 383 -19.58 0.80 -5.90
C HIS A 383 -19.02 -0.53 -5.39
N ASP A 384 -18.03 -1.09 -6.08
CA ASP A 384 -17.46 -2.43 -5.81
C ASP A 384 -16.55 -2.49 -4.55
N ASN A 385 -16.71 -1.56 -3.61
CA ASN A 385 -15.94 -1.45 -2.37
C ASN A 385 -16.84 -1.47 -1.12
N THR A 386 -17.79 -2.37 -1.06
CA THR A 386 -18.84 -2.44 -0.01
C THR A 386 -18.45 -3.27 1.23
N GLN A 387 -17.18 -3.66 1.37
CA GLN A 387 -16.71 -4.55 2.43
C GLN A 387 -17.04 -4.03 3.83
N SER A 388 -16.75 -2.75 4.08
CA SER A 388 -17.03 -2.14 5.38
C SER A 388 -18.53 -1.96 5.64
N ASP A 389 -19.31 -1.66 4.60
CA ASP A 389 -20.77 -1.56 4.74
C ASP A 389 -21.35 -2.89 5.21
N VAL A 390 -20.96 -4.00 4.60
CA VAL A 390 -21.42 -5.33 4.97
C VAL A 390 -20.89 -5.75 6.33
N PHE A 391 -19.59 -5.52 6.59
CA PHE A 391 -18.99 -5.85 7.89
C PHE A 391 -19.76 -5.20 9.05
N TYR A 392 -20.05 -3.90 8.94
CA TYR A 392 -20.79 -3.16 9.98
C TYR A 392 -22.31 -3.25 9.85
N GLY A 393 -22.85 -4.00 8.88
CA GLY A 393 -24.28 -4.22 8.67
C GLY A 393 -25.04 -2.97 8.25
N LYS A 394 -24.52 -2.26 7.26
CA LYS A 394 -25.05 -0.98 6.76
C LYS A 394 -25.11 -0.99 5.22
N GLY A 395 -25.71 0.04 4.65
CA GLY A 395 -25.66 0.30 3.22
C GLY A 395 -26.83 -0.20 2.40
N GLN A 396 -27.65 -1.16 2.89
CA GLN A 396 -28.80 -1.71 2.19
C GLN A 396 -29.95 -0.69 2.01
N PHE A 397 -30.82 -0.93 1.05
CA PHE A 397 -32.16 -0.35 1.02
C PHE A 397 -33.11 -1.18 1.85
N ASP A 398 -33.93 -0.50 2.65
CA ASP A 398 -35.08 -1.08 3.33
C ASP A 398 -36.30 -1.04 2.40
N PHE A 399 -37.17 -2.07 2.49
CA PHE A 399 -38.41 -2.16 1.73
C PHE A 399 -39.62 -1.85 2.59
N VAL A 400 -39.48 -1.97 3.90
CA VAL A 400 -40.49 -1.65 4.90
C VAL A 400 -39.91 -0.62 5.87
N ALA A 401 -40.67 0.42 6.19
CA ALA A 401 -40.25 1.44 7.13
C ALA A 401 -39.97 0.83 8.52
N GLY A 402 -38.80 1.17 9.09
CA GLY A 402 -38.36 0.64 10.38
C GLY A 402 -37.81 -0.79 10.34
N GLU A 403 -37.48 -1.30 9.18
CA GLU A 403 -36.86 -2.62 9.02
C GLU A 403 -35.52 -2.68 9.77
N THR A 404 -35.31 -3.79 10.47
CA THR A 404 -34.09 -4.02 11.26
C THR A 404 -33.30 -5.20 10.72
N TYR A 405 -31.99 -5.14 10.92
CA TYR A 405 -31.04 -6.18 10.52
C TYR A 405 -30.15 -6.56 11.70
N VAL A 406 -29.93 -7.85 11.86
CA VAL A 406 -29.08 -8.40 12.92
C VAL A 406 -27.69 -8.67 12.35
N ASN A 407 -26.67 -8.23 13.02
CA ASN A 407 -25.29 -8.52 12.66
C ASN A 407 -24.82 -9.85 13.24
N SER A 408 -23.87 -10.48 12.57
CA SER A 408 -23.00 -11.48 13.18
C SER A 408 -22.11 -10.82 14.25
N VAL A 409 -21.42 -11.64 15.03
CA VAL A 409 -20.60 -11.13 16.16
C VAL A 409 -19.27 -10.50 15.74
N HIS A 410 -18.80 -10.71 14.52
CA HIS A 410 -17.49 -10.21 14.06
C HIS A 410 -17.31 -8.71 14.30
N PRO A 411 -18.22 -7.81 13.90
CA PRO A 411 -18.05 -6.38 14.11
C PRO A 411 -17.90 -5.94 15.58
N SER A 412 -18.38 -6.77 16.51
CA SER A 412 -18.34 -6.46 17.95
C SER A 412 -17.21 -7.16 18.71
N LEU A 413 -16.66 -8.25 18.16
CA LEU A 413 -15.63 -9.06 18.83
C LEU A 413 -14.23 -8.85 18.27
N ILE A 414 -14.12 -8.37 17.02
CA ILE A 414 -12.83 -8.18 16.35
C ILE A 414 -12.44 -6.72 16.47
N ALA A 415 -11.70 -6.40 17.54
CA ALA A 415 -11.38 -5.02 17.92
C ALA A 415 -10.61 -4.26 16.82
N GLU A 416 -9.63 -4.92 16.20
CA GLU A 416 -8.80 -4.32 15.14
C GLU A 416 -9.44 -4.42 13.73
N GLY A 417 -10.66 -4.94 13.64
CA GLY A 417 -11.39 -5.03 12.37
C GLY A 417 -10.66 -5.82 11.27
N CYS A 418 -10.53 -5.21 10.11
CA CYS A 418 -9.98 -5.82 8.89
C CYS A 418 -8.57 -6.38 9.07
N VAL A 419 -7.69 -5.63 9.76
CA VAL A 419 -6.26 -6.00 9.93
C VAL A 419 -6.10 -7.28 10.73
N SER A 420 -7.01 -7.57 11.66
CA SER A 420 -6.98 -8.81 12.48
C SER A 420 -6.97 -10.08 11.64
N CYS A 421 -7.62 -10.04 10.48
CA CYS A 421 -7.71 -11.18 9.56
C CYS A 421 -6.79 -11.01 8.36
N HIS A 422 -6.93 -9.91 7.61
CA HIS A 422 -6.23 -9.68 6.35
C HIS A 422 -4.73 -9.47 6.51
N MET A 423 -4.27 -8.92 7.64
CA MET A 423 -2.86 -8.75 7.94
C MET A 423 -2.31 -9.80 8.92
N ALA A 424 -3.11 -10.78 9.30
CA ALA A 424 -2.61 -11.87 10.14
C ALA A 424 -1.49 -12.63 9.42
N PRO A 425 -0.37 -12.92 10.12
CA PRO A 425 0.70 -13.72 9.54
C PRO A 425 0.17 -15.09 9.09
N ASN A 426 0.58 -15.54 7.92
CA ASN A 426 0.27 -16.91 7.49
C ASN A 426 1.22 -17.89 8.22
N PRO A 427 0.72 -18.77 9.08
CA PRO A 427 1.56 -19.73 9.77
C PRO A 427 1.99 -20.91 8.89
N VAL A 428 1.41 -21.06 7.72
CA VAL A 428 1.77 -22.12 6.76
C VAL A 428 2.87 -21.58 5.86
N ALA A 429 4.08 -21.42 6.41
CA ALA A 429 5.26 -21.27 5.59
C ALA A 429 5.53 -22.62 4.91
N ALA A 430 5.46 -22.64 3.59
CA ALA A 430 6.07 -23.75 2.88
C ALA A 430 7.59 -23.57 2.95
N PRO A 431 8.33 -24.60 3.27
CA PRO A 431 9.77 -24.50 3.32
C PRO A 431 10.31 -24.05 1.96
N GLY A 432 11.26 -23.11 2.00
CA GLY A 432 12.03 -22.70 0.84
C GLY A 432 12.89 -23.85 0.26
N PRO A 433 13.78 -23.56 -0.69
CA PRO A 433 14.68 -24.56 -1.27
C PRO A 433 15.53 -25.31 -0.25
N ASP A 434 15.78 -24.76 0.93
CA ASP A 434 16.53 -25.43 2.00
C ASP A 434 15.70 -26.47 2.78
N GLY A 435 14.40 -26.56 2.51
CA GLY A 435 13.48 -27.50 3.15
C GLY A 435 13.16 -27.18 4.62
N LYS A 436 13.53 -26.00 5.12
CA LYS A 436 13.26 -25.55 6.51
C LYS A 436 12.25 -24.42 6.52
N VAL A 437 11.38 -24.40 7.52
CA VAL A 437 10.42 -23.33 7.75
C VAL A 437 11.06 -22.24 8.62
N GLY A 438 10.82 -20.97 8.31
CA GLY A 438 11.32 -19.82 9.06
C GLY A 438 12.67 -19.29 8.58
N THR A 439 13.10 -19.67 7.39
CA THR A 439 14.33 -19.19 6.75
C THR A 439 14.05 -18.12 5.68
N SER A 440 15.09 -17.44 5.23
CA SER A 440 14.95 -16.30 4.30
C SER A 440 14.49 -16.68 2.90
N ASP A 441 14.55 -17.96 2.54
CA ASP A 441 14.11 -18.51 1.27
C ASP A 441 12.65 -19.01 1.30
N ASP A 442 11.97 -18.93 2.42
CA ASP A 442 10.52 -19.13 2.55
C ASP A 442 9.71 -18.02 1.86
N ALA A 443 10.29 -17.40 0.86
CA ALA A 443 9.75 -16.26 0.11
C ALA A 443 8.31 -16.43 -0.39
N LYS A 444 7.76 -17.60 -0.26
CA LYS A 444 6.53 -18.00 -0.92
C LYS A 444 5.27 -17.97 -0.05
N ALA A 445 5.40 -17.94 1.28
CA ALA A 445 4.29 -17.62 2.20
C ALA A 445 3.81 -16.17 2.06
N LEU A 446 4.47 -15.37 1.21
CA LEU A 446 4.30 -13.93 1.10
C LEU A 446 3.05 -13.51 0.31
N SER A 447 2.39 -14.43 -0.39
CA SER A 447 1.18 -14.12 -1.17
C SER A 447 -0.11 -14.17 -0.37
N VAL A 448 -0.07 -14.58 0.92
CA VAL A 448 -1.25 -14.74 1.78
C VAL A 448 -0.96 -14.17 3.16
N GLY A 449 -1.86 -13.30 3.66
CA GLY A 449 -1.69 -12.60 4.94
C GLY A 449 -0.67 -11.47 4.91
N GLY A 450 -0.45 -10.81 6.03
CA GLY A 450 0.46 -9.67 6.15
C GLY A 450 0.15 -8.56 5.14
N HIS A 451 1.16 -7.96 4.55
CA HIS A 451 1.01 -6.88 3.56
C HIS A 451 0.56 -7.36 2.16
N SER A 452 0.22 -8.63 1.99
CA SER A 452 -0.49 -9.08 0.80
C SER A 452 -2.00 -8.87 0.90
N TRP A 453 -2.53 -8.79 2.11
CA TRP A 453 -3.97 -8.72 2.46
C TRP A 453 -4.82 -9.86 1.90
N ASN A 454 -4.22 -10.76 1.12
CA ASN A 454 -4.93 -11.90 0.55
C ASN A 454 -5.25 -12.92 1.65
N MET A 455 -6.50 -13.33 1.72
CA MET A 455 -6.92 -14.43 2.59
C MET A 455 -6.68 -15.79 1.94
N GLU A 456 -6.66 -15.84 0.61
CA GLU A 456 -6.35 -17.01 -0.20
C GLU A 456 -5.47 -16.61 -1.39
N ALA A 457 -4.61 -17.53 -1.82
CA ALA A 457 -3.87 -17.42 -3.06
C ALA A 457 -3.58 -18.79 -3.66
N ASP A 458 -3.44 -18.85 -4.97
CA ASP A 458 -2.93 -20.05 -5.66
C ASP A 458 -1.41 -20.08 -5.58
N TRP A 459 -0.90 -21.21 -5.13
CA TRP A 459 0.52 -21.43 -5.04
C TRP A 459 0.91 -22.82 -5.54
N GLU A 460 1.75 -22.84 -6.57
CA GLU A 460 2.20 -24.10 -7.22
C GLU A 460 1.03 -25.05 -7.55
N GLY A 461 -0.10 -24.47 -7.99
CA GLY A 461 -1.34 -25.22 -8.30
C GLY A 461 -2.13 -25.68 -7.08
N LYS A 462 -1.78 -25.20 -5.89
CA LYS A 462 -2.54 -25.45 -4.65
C LYS A 462 -3.12 -24.15 -4.11
N LYS A 463 -4.38 -24.19 -3.67
CA LYS A 463 -5.02 -23.09 -2.98
C LYS A 463 -4.52 -23.06 -1.53
N VAL A 464 -3.92 -21.96 -1.13
CA VAL A 464 -3.51 -21.68 0.26
C VAL A 464 -4.47 -20.67 0.86
N ALA A 465 -5.02 -20.98 2.03
CA ALA A 465 -5.98 -20.12 2.75
C ALA A 465 -5.47 -19.83 4.17
N ASN A 466 -5.51 -18.57 4.59
CA ASN A 466 -5.13 -18.15 5.95
C ASN A 466 -6.28 -18.34 6.94
N THR A 467 -6.68 -19.59 7.18
CA THR A 467 -7.75 -19.91 8.14
C THR A 467 -7.26 -19.98 9.59
N ALA A 468 -5.96 -19.99 9.82
CA ALA A 468 -5.39 -20.12 11.17
C ALA A 468 -5.80 -18.97 12.11
N VAL A 469 -6.01 -17.76 11.57
CA VAL A 469 -6.51 -16.64 12.36
C VAL A 469 -7.90 -16.89 12.93
N CYS A 470 -8.74 -17.65 12.23
CA CYS A 470 -10.09 -18.00 12.62
C CYS A 470 -10.13 -19.04 13.74
N ALA A 471 -9.09 -19.87 13.86
CA ALA A 471 -9.02 -21.00 14.80
C ALA A 471 -9.11 -20.58 16.27
N LYS A 472 -8.84 -19.32 16.58
CA LYS A 472 -9.02 -18.75 17.94
C LYS A 472 -10.46 -18.85 18.43
N CYS A 473 -11.44 -18.78 17.52
CA CYS A 473 -12.88 -18.85 17.81
C CYS A 473 -13.56 -20.01 17.09
N HIS A 474 -13.06 -20.43 15.91
CA HIS A 474 -13.62 -21.49 15.07
C HIS A 474 -12.69 -22.70 15.04
N THR A 475 -12.78 -23.55 16.07
CA THR A 475 -11.93 -24.74 16.19
C THR A 475 -12.07 -25.67 14.99
N GLY A 476 -10.92 -26.05 14.40
CA GLY A 476 -10.88 -27.00 13.28
C GLY A 476 -11.28 -26.42 11.92
N LEU A 477 -11.44 -25.09 11.81
CA LEU A 477 -11.74 -24.45 10.54
C LEU A 477 -10.54 -24.52 9.60
N ASN A 478 -10.76 -25.07 8.39
CA ASN A 478 -9.76 -25.22 7.34
C ASN A 478 -10.20 -24.60 6.00
N THR A 479 -11.36 -23.98 5.97
CA THR A 479 -11.95 -23.29 4.82
C THR A 479 -12.78 -22.10 5.29
N PHE A 480 -12.91 -21.06 4.48
CA PHE A 480 -13.82 -19.92 4.79
C PHE A 480 -15.29 -20.29 4.59
N ASN A 481 -15.58 -21.36 3.86
CA ASN A 481 -16.92 -21.88 3.67
C ASN A 481 -17.36 -22.74 4.87
N ARG A 482 -17.45 -22.11 6.03
CA ARG A 482 -17.87 -22.74 7.30
C ARG A 482 -19.30 -23.28 7.19
N PRO A 483 -19.64 -24.47 7.75
CA PRO A 483 -21.00 -24.98 7.78
C PRO A 483 -21.99 -23.93 8.27
N ALA A 484 -23.07 -23.74 7.52
CA ALA A 484 -24.18 -22.85 7.89
C ALA A 484 -25.03 -23.44 9.05
N TYR A 485 -25.81 -22.59 9.70
CA TYR A 485 -26.72 -23.02 10.74
C TYR A 485 -28.12 -23.43 10.19
N GLY A 486 -28.28 -23.40 8.88
CA GLY A 486 -29.51 -23.79 8.21
C GLY A 486 -29.44 -23.51 6.72
N ASP A 487 -30.32 -24.12 6.00
CA ASP A 487 -30.61 -23.90 4.60
C ASP A 487 -31.21 -22.48 4.45
N TYR A 488 -30.44 -21.54 3.94
CA TYR A 488 -30.88 -20.15 3.80
C TYR A 488 -31.38 -19.82 2.40
N ASP A 489 -31.01 -20.59 1.40
CA ASP A 489 -31.45 -20.41 0.02
C ASP A 489 -32.63 -21.32 -0.36
N GLY A 490 -32.95 -22.32 0.49
CA GLY A 490 -34.13 -23.13 0.35
C GLY A 490 -34.02 -24.26 -0.67
N ASP A 491 -32.83 -24.69 -1.01
CA ASP A 491 -32.58 -25.78 -1.96
C ASP A 491 -32.79 -27.18 -1.34
N GLY A 492 -32.94 -27.25 -0.01
CA GLY A 492 -33.17 -28.48 0.77
C GLY A 492 -31.87 -29.04 1.38
N THR A 493 -30.75 -28.38 1.22
CA THR A 493 -29.44 -28.77 1.75
C THR A 493 -28.91 -27.69 2.70
N VAL A 494 -28.22 -28.08 3.77
CA VAL A 494 -27.48 -27.15 4.61
C VAL A 494 -26.02 -27.25 4.25
N GLU A 495 -25.50 -26.23 3.58
CA GLU A 495 -24.18 -26.21 3.03
C GLU A 495 -23.20 -25.32 3.85
N GLY A 496 -22.14 -24.83 3.22
CA GLY A 496 -21.29 -23.80 3.79
C GLY A 496 -21.91 -22.40 3.65
N VAL A 497 -21.56 -21.50 4.57
CA VAL A 497 -22.08 -20.12 4.59
C VAL A 497 -21.92 -19.41 3.25
N GLN A 498 -20.78 -19.61 2.57
CA GLN A 498 -20.53 -18.97 1.28
C GLN A 498 -21.42 -19.54 0.16
N ASP A 499 -21.72 -20.83 0.21
CA ASP A 499 -22.57 -21.48 -0.79
C ASP A 499 -24.03 -21.06 -0.59
N GLU A 500 -24.54 -21.04 0.63
CA GLU A 500 -25.86 -20.52 0.98
C GLU A 500 -26.07 -19.06 0.51
N VAL A 501 -25.05 -18.20 0.71
CA VAL A 501 -25.13 -16.79 0.24
C VAL A 501 -25.07 -16.70 -1.28
N LYS A 502 -24.28 -17.52 -1.95
CA LYS A 502 -24.24 -17.61 -3.42
C LYS A 502 -25.56 -18.14 -3.99
N GLY A 503 -26.18 -19.14 -3.34
CA GLY A 503 -27.50 -19.64 -3.69
C GLY A 503 -28.56 -18.56 -3.60
N LEU A 504 -28.58 -17.80 -2.49
CA LEU A 504 -29.48 -16.63 -2.34
C LEU A 504 -29.22 -15.56 -3.41
N LEU A 505 -27.96 -15.27 -3.73
CA LEU A 505 -27.62 -14.34 -4.82
C LEU A 505 -28.13 -14.85 -6.17
N ALA A 506 -28.01 -16.13 -6.45
CA ALA A 506 -28.54 -16.76 -7.68
C ALA A 506 -30.05 -16.66 -7.78
N LEU A 507 -30.77 -16.97 -6.67
CA LEU A 507 -32.22 -16.83 -6.60
C LEU A 507 -32.66 -15.38 -6.82
N LEU A 508 -31.99 -14.43 -6.17
CA LEU A 508 -32.30 -13.01 -6.32
C LEU A 508 -31.97 -12.53 -7.74
N ALA A 509 -30.84 -12.96 -8.29
CA ALA A 509 -30.45 -12.65 -9.66
C ALA A 509 -31.49 -13.10 -10.68
N ALA A 510 -32.17 -14.23 -10.46
CA ALA A 510 -33.25 -14.73 -11.32
C ALA A 510 -34.47 -13.78 -11.37
N GLN A 511 -34.67 -12.97 -10.33
CA GLN A 511 -35.80 -12.02 -10.21
C GLN A 511 -35.44 -10.61 -10.73
N LEU A 512 -34.16 -10.34 -11.04
CA LEU A 512 -33.69 -9.02 -11.43
C LEU A 512 -33.60 -8.83 -12.95
N PRO A 513 -33.76 -7.61 -13.45
CA PRO A 513 -33.52 -7.29 -14.86
C PRO A 513 -32.13 -7.76 -15.31
N LYS A 514 -32.07 -8.27 -16.53
CA LYS A 514 -30.85 -8.82 -17.13
C LYS A 514 -30.31 -7.90 -18.22
N ASP A 515 -29.00 -7.88 -18.33
CA ASP A 515 -28.32 -7.37 -19.50
C ASP A 515 -28.57 -8.33 -20.69
N PRO A 516 -29.16 -7.84 -21.79
CA PRO A 516 -29.52 -8.72 -22.90
C PRO A 516 -28.31 -9.29 -23.65
N SER A 517 -27.14 -8.71 -23.49
CA SER A 517 -25.92 -9.16 -24.19
C SER A 517 -25.17 -10.24 -23.40
N THR A 518 -25.17 -10.14 -22.07
CA THR A 518 -24.40 -11.03 -21.19
C THR A 518 -25.25 -12.02 -20.41
N GLY A 519 -26.58 -11.74 -20.24
CA GLY A 519 -27.45 -12.49 -19.36
C GLY A 519 -27.21 -12.26 -17.87
N ALA A 520 -26.24 -11.45 -17.50
CA ALA A 520 -25.96 -11.07 -16.11
C ALA A 520 -27.04 -10.11 -15.57
N VAL A 521 -27.05 -9.90 -14.25
CA VAL A 521 -27.88 -8.85 -13.65
C VAL A 521 -27.50 -7.52 -14.26
N LEU A 522 -28.49 -6.71 -14.63
CA LEU A 522 -28.26 -5.40 -15.24
C LEU A 522 -27.41 -4.51 -14.33
N SER A 523 -26.29 -4.02 -14.86
CA SER A 523 -25.33 -3.24 -14.07
C SER A 523 -25.27 -1.76 -14.46
N VAL A 524 -25.13 -1.43 -15.74
CA VAL A 524 -24.99 -0.05 -16.27
C VAL A 524 -25.44 -0.02 -17.74
N PRO A 525 -26.21 1.01 -18.18
CA PRO A 525 -26.87 2.04 -17.36
C PRO A 525 -28.19 1.57 -16.77
N ILE A 526 -28.42 1.85 -15.51
CA ILE A 526 -29.68 1.60 -14.83
C ILE A 526 -30.50 2.89 -14.87
N THR A 527 -31.69 2.83 -15.47
CA THR A 527 -32.54 4.00 -15.73
C THR A 527 -34.01 3.68 -15.44
N PRO A 528 -34.88 4.68 -15.27
CA PRO A 528 -36.33 4.46 -15.20
C PRO A 528 -36.94 3.80 -16.44
N ALA A 529 -36.27 3.87 -17.60
CA ALA A 529 -36.73 3.23 -18.82
C ALA A 529 -36.56 1.70 -18.82
N ASN A 530 -35.60 1.17 -18.07
CA ASN A 530 -35.29 -0.26 -18.03
C ASN A 530 -35.50 -0.90 -16.64
N THR A 531 -35.87 -0.11 -15.62
CA THR A 531 -36.06 -0.60 -14.25
C THR A 531 -37.14 0.18 -13.50
N THR A 532 -37.86 -0.48 -12.64
CA THR A 532 -38.71 0.17 -11.62
C THR A 532 -37.85 0.64 -10.43
N GLU A 533 -38.41 1.49 -9.57
CA GLU A 533 -37.72 1.90 -8.31
C GLU A 533 -37.41 0.67 -7.43
N LEU A 534 -38.36 -0.23 -7.30
CA LEU A 534 -38.18 -1.47 -6.54
C LEU A 534 -37.02 -2.31 -7.08
N GLN A 535 -36.95 -2.47 -8.41
CA GLN A 535 -35.83 -3.18 -9.06
C GLN A 535 -34.48 -2.48 -8.84
N ARG A 536 -34.43 -1.14 -8.90
CA ARG A 536 -33.20 -0.39 -8.60
C ARG A 536 -32.72 -0.62 -7.16
N LYS A 537 -33.62 -0.53 -6.18
CA LYS A 537 -33.30 -0.84 -4.77
C LYS A 537 -32.82 -2.28 -4.61
N ALA A 538 -33.43 -3.22 -5.29
CA ALA A 538 -33.05 -4.63 -5.26
C ALA A 538 -31.70 -4.91 -5.92
N ILE A 539 -31.40 -4.27 -7.07
CA ILE A 539 -30.08 -4.35 -7.73
C ILE A 539 -29.00 -3.76 -6.81
N TRP A 540 -29.30 -2.67 -6.10
CA TRP A 540 -28.36 -2.12 -5.12
C TRP A 540 -28.03 -3.12 -4.02
N ASN A 541 -29.03 -3.74 -3.40
CA ASN A 541 -28.84 -4.72 -2.34
C ASN A 541 -28.13 -5.99 -2.84
N TYR A 542 -28.43 -6.42 -4.06
CA TYR A 542 -27.72 -7.49 -4.74
C TYR A 542 -26.23 -7.15 -4.89
N ASN A 543 -25.92 -5.99 -5.46
CA ASN A 543 -24.54 -5.54 -5.67
C ASN A 543 -23.83 -5.30 -4.33
N LEU A 544 -24.51 -4.80 -3.31
CA LEU A 544 -23.95 -4.60 -1.97
C LEU A 544 -23.33 -5.89 -1.41
N ILE A 545 -24.01 -7.02 -1.57
CA ILE A 545 -23.54 -8.32 -1.07
C ILE A 545 -22.62 -9.03 -2.09
N ASN A 546 -22.94 -8.95 -3.38
CA ASN A 546 -22.15 -9.62 -4.41
C ASN A 546 -20.74 -9.01 -4.56
N ASN A 547 -20.65 -7.67 -4.59
CA ASN A 547 -19.39 -6.94 -4.80
C ASN A 547 -18.52 -6.88 -3.54
N GLU A 548 -19.08 -7.19 -2.39
CA GLU A 548 -18.36 -7.31 -1.13
C GLU A 548 -17.38 -8.49 -1.13
N GLY A 549 -17.75 -9.58 -1.81
CA GLY A 549 -16.87 -10.70 -2.17
C GLY A 549 -16.60 -11.75 -1.09
N SER A 550 -16.95 -11.53 0.19
CA SER A 550 -16.76 -12.55 1.24
C SER A 550 -17.85 -13.61 1.28
N TYR A 551 -18.97 -13.34 0.63
CA TYR A 551 -20.16 -14.23 0.62
C TYR A 551 -20.59 -14.67 2.03
N GLY A 552 -20.68 -13.67 2.93
CA GLY A 552 -21.17 -13.87 4.29
C GLY A 552 -20.10 -14.13 5.35
N VAL A 553 -18.81 -14.27 4.99
CA VAL A 553 -17.74 -14.44 6.00
C VAL A 553 -17.64 -13.21 6.89
N HIS A 554 -17.73 -12.01 6.34
CA HIS A 554 -17.69 -10.77 7.12
C HIS A 554 -18.89 -10.64 8.06
N ASN A 555 -20.10 -10.91 7.57
CA ASN A 555 -21.32 -10.74 8.35
C ASN A 555 -22.46 -11.61 7.79
N THR A 556 -22.45 -12.89 8.12
CA THR A 556 -23.43 -13.88 7.63
C THR A 556 -24.88 -13.45 7.89
N SER A 557 -25.18 -13.06 9.14
CA SER A 557 -26.55 -12.73 9.53
C SER A 557 -27.11 -11.55 8.73
N TYR A 558 -26.29 -10.54 8.52
CA TYR A 558 -26.68 -9.37 7.74
C TYR A 558 -26.85 -9.72 6.25
N ALA A 559 -25.87 -10.39 5.65
CA ALA A 559 -25.92 -10.76 4.23
C ALA A 559 -27.16 -11.58 3.88
N VAL A 560 -27.44 -12.63 4.66
CA VAL A 560 -28.62 -13.48 4.48
C VAL A 560 -29.90 -12.66 4.58
N GLN A 561 -30.05 -11.82 5.62
CA GLN A 561 -31.27 -11.01 5.79
C GLN A 561 -31.49 -10.02 4.65
N VAL A 562 -30.41 -9.34 4.19
CA VAL A 562 -30.50 -8.41 3.06
C VAL A 562 -31.02 -9.12 1.82
N LEU A 563 -30.50 -10.31 1.51
CA LEU A 563 -30.91 -11.06 0.31
C LEU A 563 -32.33 -11.61 0.44
N GLN A 564 -32.69 -12.26 1.57
CA GLN A 564 -34.01 -12.82 1.79
C GLN A 564 -35.09 -11.74 1.79
N LYS A 565 -34.88 -10.60 2.44
CA LYS A 565 -35.83 -9.49 2.46
C LYS A 565 -35.97 -8.82 1.09
N THR A 566 -34.86 -8.72 0.34
CA THR A 566 -34.89 -8.21 -1.04
C THR A 566 -35.69 -9.15 -1.95
N TYR A 567 -35.49 -10.46 -1.82
CA TYR A 567 -36.28 -11.48 -2.54
C TYR A 567 -37.77 -11.33 -2.25
N LYS A 568 -38.12 -11.26 -0.95
CA LYS A 568 -39.51 -11.08 -0.52
C LYS A 568 -40.15 -9.80 -1.07
N ALA A 569 -39.39 -8.70 -1.10
CA ALA A 569 -39.90 -7.44 -1.65
C ALA A 569 -40.18 -7.53 -3.15
N LEU A 570 -39.39 -8.29 -3.91
CA LEU A 570 -39.62 -8.48 -5.36
C LEU A 570 -40.73 -9.46 -5.68
N THR A 571 -40.86 -10.55 -4.91
CA THR A 571 -41.76 -11.67 -5.23
C THR A 571 -43.05 -11.64 -4.44
N GLY A 572 -43.10 -10.90 -3.34
CA GLY A 572 -44.24 -10.94 -2.38
C GLY A 572 -44.21 -12.11 -1.41
N SER A 573 -43.22 -13.01 -1.51
CA SER A 573 -43.14 -14.24 -0.69
C SER A 573 -41.72 -14.42 -0.14
N ASP A 574 -41.63 -15.09 0.99
CA ASP A 574 -40.34 -15.52 1.52
C ASP A 574 -39.65 -16.51 0.57
N VAL A 575 -38.35 -16.68 0.69
CA VAL A 575 -37.59 -17.69 -0.08
C VAL A 575 -38.17 -19.07 0.26
N PRO A 576 -38.65 -19.83 -0.72
CA PRO A 576 -39.34 -21.12 -0.48
C PRO A 576 -38.39 -22.12 0.19
N GLY A 577 -38.85 -22.82 1.23
CA GLY A 577 -38.04 -23.81 1.94
C GLY A 577 -36.96 -23.26 2.86
N ALA A 578 -36.60 -22.00 2.73
CA ALA A 578 -35.44 -21.43 3.42
C ALA A 578 -35.68 -21.21 4.92
N ARG A 579 -34.61 -21.36 5.68
CA ARG A 579 -34.56 -20.86 7.06
C ARG A 579 -34.39 -19.34 7.02
N LEU A 580 -35.45 -18.65 7.44
CA LEU A 580 -35.42 -17.18 7.52
C LEU A 580 -34.54 -16.67 8.68
N ARG A 581 -33.89 -15.55 8.46
CA ARG A 581 -33.08 -14.83 9.44
C ARG A 581 -33.59 -13.43 9.72
#